data_4226e17a261b8f127bde1c46acfd0d38
#
_entry.id   4226e17a261b8f127bde1c46acfd0d38
#
_cell.length_a   1.000
_cell.length_b   1.000
_cell.length_c   1.000
_cell.angle_alpha   90.00
_cell.angle_beta   90.00
_cell.angle_gamma   90.00
#
_symmetry.space_group_name_H-M   'P 1'
#
loop_
_entity.id
_entity.type
_entity.pdbx_description
1 polymer ?
#
loop_
_entity_poly.entity_id
_entity_poly.type
_entity_poly.pdbx_seq_one_letter_code
_entity_poly.pdbx_strand_id
1 'polypeptide(L)'
;MFIRVGLEVLGPGRVLAWGLDFPGCFAYGSDDAEAMLRFAGNLLNFGAWVGLHTDTPWFQLGNVDFRLVEAYKGAELPVGKNADASSAFFEDDFRPLQQDECANVLAVFRWQREELLAGLEFIPVELMGRKSPGETRTIREVVLRAARTELLYLNKLDLNVPPLPDDAAPIDALQFSQEQITTRLMGLVENPVVLEVDRELWSCRKLARRLLWHQRVQIDEIKRLAGMPGA
;
A
#
# COMPACT_ATOMS: atom_id res chain seq x y z
N MET A 1 20.46 4.48 13.90
CA MET A 1 19.42 3.48 13.58
C MET A 1 19.57 3.11 12.12
N PHE A 2 19.58 1.81 11.79
CA PHE A 2 19.59 1.36 10.39
C PHE A 2 18.16 1.06 9.97
N ILE A 3 17.79 1.56 8.78
CA ILE A 3 16.49 1.27 8.15
C ILE A 3 16.75 0.38 6.95
N ARG A 4 16.10 -0.78 6.93
CA ARG A 4 16.24 -1.77 5.86
C ARG A 4 15.33 -1.37 4.69
N VAL A 5 15.92 -1.34 3.51
CA VAL A 5 15.22 -1.02 2.26
C VAL A 5 15.35 -2.17 1.29
N GLY A 6 14.22 -2.62 0.75
CA GLY A 6 14.16 -3.53 -0.39
C GLY A 6 13.91 -2.75 -1.68
N LEU A 7 14.57 -3.09 -2.76
CA LEU A 7 14.28 -2.53 -4.09
C LEU A 7 13.51 -3.53 -4.94
N GLU A 8 12.56 -3.04 -5.71
CA GLU A 8 11.82 -3.81 -6.71
C GLU A 8 11.93 -3.14 -8.07
N VAL A 9 12.50 -3.84 -9.03
CA VAL A 9 12.55 -3.39 -10.43
C VAL A 9 11.24 -3.75 -11.10
N LEU A 10 10.40 -2.74 -11.36
CA LEU A 10 9.07 -2.89 -11.98
C LEU A 10 9.13 -2.91 -13.51
N GLY A 11 10.27 -2.49 -14.08
CA GLY A 11 10.51 -2.42 -15.52
C GLY A 11 11.57 -1.38 -15.85
N PRO A 12 11.90 -1.19 -17.13
CA PRO A 12 12.87 -0.18 -17.54
C PRO A 12 12.48 1.23 -17.05
N GLY A 13 13.40 1.89 -16.35
CA GLY A 13 13.19 3.25 -15.83
C GLY A 13 12.18 3.34 -14.67
N ARG A 14 11.86 2.23 -14.00
CA ARG A 14 10.92 2.24 -12.87
C ARG A 14 11.35 1.27 -11.78
N VAL A 15 11.80 1.83 -10.68
CA VAL A 15 12.23 1.12 -9.47
C VAL A 15 11.40 1.60 -8.30
N LEU A 16 11.03 0.68 -7.39
CA LEU A 16 10.29 0.97 -6.18
C LEU A 16 11.13 0.57 -4.97
N ALA A 17 11.44 1.54 -4.11
CA ALA A 17 12.09 1.32 -2.82
C ALA A 17 11.03 1.11 -1.74
N TRP A 18 11.17 0.04 -0.97
CA TRP A 18 10.28 -0.38 0.10
C TRP A 18 10.95 -0.25 1.46
N GLY A 19 10.33 0.45 2.40
CA GLY A 19 10.73 0.44 3.81
C GLY A 19 10.29 -0.85 4.48
N LEU A 20 11.23 -1.77 4.71
CA LEU A 20 10.89 -3.07 5.31
C LEU A 20 10.59 -2.96 6.82
N ASP A 21 11.17 -1.96 7.49
CA ASP A 21 10.91 -1.67 8.90
C ASP A 21 9.69 -0.74 9.10
N PHE A 22 9.27 -0.04 8.06
CA PHE A 22 8.14 0.90 8.08
C PHE A 22 7.19 0.63 6.92
N PRO A 23 6.35 -0.40 7.01
CA PRO A 23 5.31 -0.65 6.03
C PRO A 23 4.45 0.59 5.80
N GLY A 24 4.24 0.95 4.54
CA GLY A 24 3.58 2.20 4.15
C GLY A 24 4.55 3.31 3.72
N CYS A 25 5.85 3.21 4.05
CA CYS A 25 6.88 4.09 3.50
C CYS A 25 7.51 3.45 2.25
N PHE A 26 7.42 4.14 1.12
CA PHE A 26 7.98 3.70 -0.15
C PHE A 26 8.31 4.90 -1.05
N ALA A 27 9.10 4.67 -2.10
CA ALA A 27 9.40 5.69 -3.10
C ALA A 27 9.67 5.09 -4.47
N TYR A 28 9.25 5.79 -5.52
CA TYR A 28 9.58 5.44 -6.90
C TYR A 28 10.80 6.23 -7.37
N GLY A 29 11.61 5.59 -8.21
CA GLY A 29 12.71 6.21 -8.95
C GLY A 29 12.83 5.63 -10.35
N SER A 30 13.59 6.29 -11.22
CA SER A 30 13.94 5.79 -12.55
C SER A 30 15.03 4.71 -12.50
N ASP A 31 15.80 4.70 -11.42
CA ASP A 31 16.85 3.73 -11.11
C ASP A 31 16.96 3.53 -9.58
N ASP A 32 17.86 2.64 -9.19
CA ASP A 32 18.10 2.28 -7.79
C ASP A 32 18.56 3.50 -6.96
N ALA A 33 19.42 4.33 -7.51
CA ALA A 33 19.97 5.49 -6.81
C ALA A 33 18.90 6.56 -6.56
N GLU A 34 18.09 6.87 -7.58
CA GLU A 34 17.00 7.82 -7.44
C GLU A 34 15.92 7.28 -6.50
N ALA A 35 15.56 5.99 -6.58
CA ALA A 35 14.59 5.38 -5.67
C ALA A 35 15.03 5.48 -4.21
N MET A 36 16.30 5.19 -3.92
CA MET A 36 16.90 5.33 -2.58
C MET A 36 16.93 6.77 -2.09
N LEU A 37 17.30 7.72 -2.96
CA LEU A 37 17.35 9.14 -2.62
C LEU A 37 15.93 9.66 -2.27
N ARG A 38 14.96 9.33 -3.09
CA ARG A 38 13.55 9.72 -2.85
C ARG A 38 12.97 9.02 -1.63
N PHE A 39 13.38 7.78 -1.37
CA PHE A 39 12.97 7.06 -0.16
C PHE A 39 13.40 7.79 1.10
N ALA A 40 14.62 8.33 1.15
CA ALA A 40 15.09 9.12 2.29
C ALA A 40 14.18 10.33 2.57
N GLY A 41 13.78 11.08 1.54
CA GLY A 41 12.83 12.18 1.67
C GLY A 41 11.43 11.73 2.08
N ASN A 42 10.95 10.64 1.49
CA ASN A 42 9.63 10.09 1.83
C ASN A 42 9.56 9.55 3.26
N LEU A 43 10.66 9.02 3.80
CA LEU A 43 10.70 8.59 5.19
C LEU A 43 10.53 9.76 6.15
N LEU A 44 11.16 10.91 5.87
CA LEU A 44 10.97 12.13 6.65
C LEU A 44 9.52 12.58 6.65
N ASN A 45 8.91 12.63 5.46
CA ASN A 45 7.51 12.99 5.28
C ASN A 45 6.57 11.99 5.98
N PHE A 46 6.87 10.69 5.87
CA PHE A 46 6.12 9.63 6.54
C PHE A 46 6.19 9.77 8.07
N GLY A 47 7.39 10.04 8.62
CA GLY A 47 7.56 10.28 10.05
C GLY A 47 6.80 11.51 10.54
N ALA A 48 6.85 12.61 9.78
CA ALA A 48 6.08 13.83 10.09
C ALA A 48 4.57 13.55 10.03
N TRP A 49 4.10 12.81 9.00
CA TRP A 49 2.70 12.44 8.86
C TRP A 49 2.22 11.52 10.00
N VAL A 50 3.02 10.51 10.40
CA VAL A 50 2.73 9.68 11.59
C VAL A 50 2.60 10.55 12.84
N GLY A 51 3.50 11.54 13.02
CA GLY A 51 3.47 12.47 14.15
C GLY A 51 2.22 13.35 14.23
N LEU A 52 1.44 13.49 13.15
CA LEU A 52 0.14 14.15 13.19
C LEU A 52 -0.97 13.26 13.78
N HIS A 53 -0.74 11.96 13.87
CA HIS A 53 -1.73 10.97 14.30
C HIS A 53 -1.43 10.33 15.65
N THR A 54 -0.21 10.49 16.19
CA THR A 54 0.20 9.94 17.48
C THR A 54 1.26 10.78 18.15
N ASP A 55 1.16 10.93 19.48
CA ASP A 55 2.17 11.60 20.29
C ASP A 55 3.40 10.72 20.53
N THR A 56 3.33 9.45 20.22
CA THR A 56 4.44 8.51 20.37
C THR A 56 5.19 8.38 19.05
N PRO A 57 6.39 8.96 18.91
CA PRO A 57 7.16 8.82 17.68
C PRO A 57 7.59 7.37 17.48
N TRP A 58 7.33 6.81 16.29
CA TRP A 58 7.75 5.45 15.96
C TRP A 58 9.25 5.32 15.73
N PHE A 59 9.90 6.41 15.36
CA PHE A 59 11.34 6.50 15.21
C PHE A 59 11.83 7.94 15.42
N GLN A 60 13.07 8.05 15.89
CA GLN A 60 13.74 9.33 16.01
C GLN A 60 14.64 9.54 14.81
N LEU A 61 14.44 10.63 14.09
CA LEU A 61 15.17 10.99 12.86
C LEU A 61 16.61 11.53 13.12
N GLY A 62 17.24 11.22 14.25
CA GLY A 62 18.59 11.68 14.57
C GLY A 62 19.62 11.21 13.52
N ASN A 63 20.33 10.13 13.77
CA ASN A 63 21.24 9.50 12.82
C ASN A 63 20.55 8.28 12.19
N VAL A 64 19.99 8.45 11.00
CA VAL A 64 19.37 7.38 10.22
C VAL A 64 20.27 7.00 9.06
N ASP A 65 20.69 5.74 9.05
CA ASP A 65 21.39 5.13 7.92
C ASP A 65 20.42 4.21 7.17
N PHE A 66 20.42 4.29 5.85
CA PHE A 66 19.63 3.42 5.00
C PHE A 66 20.50 2.24 4.53
N ARG A 67 19.99 1.04 4.70
CA ARG A 67 20.65 -0.17 4.22
C ARG A 67 19.80 -0.85 3.17
N LEU A 68 20.28 -0.83 1.93
CA LEU A 68 19.75 -1.73 0.92
C LEU A 68 20.09 -3.17 1.32
N VAL A 69 19.06 -3.97 1.56
CA VAL A 69 19.24 -5.38 1.98
C VAL A 69 18.99 -6.35 0.85
N GLU A 70 18.13 -5.99 -0.09
CA GLU A 70 17.77 -6.88 -1.20
C GLU A 70 17.26 -6.07 -2.40
N ALA A 71 17.57 -6.54 -3.61
CA ALA A 71 17.02 -6.02 -4.85
C ALA A 71 16.28 -7.15 -5.58
N TYR A 72 14.96 -7.02 -5.67
CA TYR A 72 14.10 -7.96 -6.37
C TYR A 72 13.93 -7.55 -7.83
N LYS A 73 14.30 -8.46 -8.72
CA LYS A 73 14.01 -8.32 -10.15
C LYS A 73 12.90 -9.30 -10.49
N GLY A 74 11.70 -8.79 -10.65
CA GLY A 74 10.57 -9.60 -11.12
C GLY A 74 10.85 -10.22 -12.48
N ALA A 75 10.17 -11.31 -12.82
CA ALA A 75 10.13 -11.76 -14.20
C ALA A 75 9.59 -10.62 -15.05
N GLU A 76 10.21 -10.37 -16.22
CA GLU A 76 9.76 -9.34 -17.15
C GLU A 76 8.30 -9.55 -17.48
N LEU A 77 7.43 -8.77 -16.86
CA LEU A 77 6.01 -8.76 -17.19
C LEU A 77 5.87 -8.11 -18.57
N PRO A 78 5.04 -8.67 -19.46
CA PRO A 78 4.81 -8.07 -20.77
C PRO A 78 4.37 -6.61 -20.62
N VAL A 79 5.05 -5.72 -21.31
CA VAL A 79 4.72 -4.29 -21.39
C VAL A 79 3.24 -4.15 -21.75
N GLY A 80 2.43 -3.57 -20.86
CA GLY A 80 1.03 -3.23 -21.13
C GLY A 80 -0.05 -3.86 -20.26
N LYS A 81 0.29 -4.79 -19.36
CA LYS A 81 -0.69 -5.32 -18.39
C LYS A 81 -0.30 -4.92 -16.98
N ASN A 82 -0.98 -3.90 -16.48
CA ASN A 82 -0.94 -3.39 -15.10
C ASN A 82 0.46 -2.94 -14.63
N ALA A 83 0.80 -1.70 -14.95
CA ALA A 83 2.01 -1.01 -14.44
C ALA A 83 2.10 -0.95 -12.89
N ASP A 84 1.06 -1.41 -12.20
CA ASP A 84 0.94 -1.44 -10.75
C ASP A 84 1.12 -2.85 -10.15
N ALA A 85 1.58 -3.81 -10.93
CA ALA A 85 1.80 -5.18 -10.45
C ALA A 85 3.17 -5.30 -9.77
N SER A 86 3.29 -4.78 -8.54
CA SER A 86 4.36 -5.17 -7.65
C SER A 86 4.21 -6.66 -7.30
N SER A 87 5.29 -7.42 -7.39
CA SER A 87 5.32 -8.85 -7.08
C SER A 87 6.40 -9.21 -6.07
N ALA A 88 7.22 -8.24 -5.64
CA ALA A 88 8.37 -8.48 -4.78
C ALA A 88 7.99 -9.29 -3.53
N PHE A 89 8.76 -10.35 -3.33
CA PHE A 89 8.79 -11.12 -2.11
C PHE A 89 10.24 -11.11 -1.60
N PHE A 90 10.46 -10.40 -0.52
CA PHE A 90 11.78 -10.23 0.09
C PHE A 90 12.07 -11.35 1.10
N GLU A 91 13.34 -11.59 1.41
CA GLU A 91 13.71 -12.51 2.47
C GLU A 91 13.05 -12.15 3.81
N ASP A 92 12.86 -10.85 4.07
CA ASP A 92 12.13 -10.36 5.25
C ASP A 92 10.68 -10.85 5.30
N ASP A 93 10.04 -11.13 4.16
CA ASP A 93 8.65 -11.57 4.08
C ASP A 93 8.44 -13.01 4.62
N PHE A 94 9.50 -13.82 4.79
CA PHE A 94 9.43 -15.12 5.44
C PHE A 94 9.25 -15.00 6.98
N ARG A 95 9.55 -13.85 7.56
CA ARG A 95 9.41 -13.65 9.00
C ARG A 95 7.94 -13.41 9.36
N PRO A 96 7.43 -14.01 10.45
CA PRO A 96 6.11 -13.71 10.96
C PRO A 96 5.95 -12.21 11.28
N LEU A 97 4.76 -11.68 11.06
CA LEU A 97 4.40 -10.31 11.47
C LEU A 97 4.22 -10.29 12.99
N GLN A 98 4.94 -9.41 13.70
CA GLN A 98 4.85 -9.30 15.15
C GLN A 98 3.64 -8.45 15.56
N GLN A 99 3.23 -8.55 16.82
CA GLN A 99 2.03 -7.88 17.33
C GLN A 99 2.11 -6.36 17.23
N ASP A 100 3.24 -5.77 17.59
CA ASP A 100 3.47 -4.32 17.50
C ASP A 100 3.55 -3.84 16.05
N GLU A 101 4.20 -4.61 15.17
CA GLU A 101 4.23 -4.33 13.73
C GLU A 101 2.81 -4.36 13.14
N CYS A 102 1.99 -5.35 13.51
CA CYS A 102 0.61 -5.45 13.06
C CYS A 102 -0.24 -4.27 13.56
N ALA A 103 -0.06 -3.87 14.82
CA ALA A 103 -0.74 -2.72 15.40
C ALA A 103 -0.39 -1.43 14.63
N ASN A 104 0.88 -1.23 14.29
CA ASN A 104 1.35 -0.10 13.49
C ASN A 104 0.76 -0.12 12.07
N VAL A 105 0.73 -1.29 11.42
CA VAL A 105 0.11 -1.45 10.09
C VAL A 105 -1.37 -1.07 10.13
N LEU A 106 -2.12 -1.54 11.12
CA LEU A 106 -3.53 -1.19 11.28
C LEU A 106 -3.75 0.28 11.60
N ALA A 107 -2.85 0.92 12.36
CA ALA A 107 -2.91 2.35 12.62
C ALA A 107 -2.73 3.15 11.33
N VAL A 108 -1.67 2.88 10.55
CA VAL A 108 -1.43 3.54 9.24
C VAL A 108 -2.60 3.30 8.29
N PHE A 109 -3.10 2.07 8.23
CA PHE A 109 -4.24 1.73 7.38
C PHE A 109 -5.48 2.56 7.72
N ARG A 110 -5.80 2.72 9.02
CA ARG A 110 -6.92 3.54 9.48
C ARG A 110 -6.73 5.01 9.13
N TRP A 111 -5.58 5.59 9.43
CA TRP A 111 -5.31 7.00 9.14
C TRP A 111 -5.39 7.32 7.64
N GLN A 112 -4.82 6.44 6.80
CA GLN A 112 -4.99 6.57 5.35
C GLN A 112 -6.46 6.44 4.92
N ARG A 113 -7.23 5.56 5.56
CA ARG A 113 -8.66 5.40 5.28
C ARG A 113 -9.48 6.62 5.69
N GLU A 114 -9.20 7.19 6.84
CA GLU A 114 -9.80 8.44 7.31
C GLU A 114 -9.48 9.60 6.35
N GLU A 115 -8.24 9.72 5.92
CA GLU A 115 -7.83 10.70 4.88
C GLU A 115 -8.60 10.49 3.57
N LEU A 116 -8.74 9.24 3.12
CA LEU A 116 -9.49 8.91 1.91
C LEU A 116 -10.97 9.27 2.03
N LEU A 117 -11.63 8.84 3.11
CA LEU A 117 -13.05 9.10 3.34
C LEU A 117 -13.33 10.61 3.46
N ALA A 118 -12.53 11.32 4.25
CA ALA A 118 -12.61 12.78 4.36
C ALA A 118 -12.43 13.46 2.98
N GLY A 119 -11.47 13.00 2.19
CA GLY A 119 -11.25 13.52 0.83
C GLY A 119 -12.46 13.30 -0.09
N LEU A 120 -13.11 12.14 0.00
CA LEU A 120 -14.28 11.80 -0.81
C LEU A 120 -15.50 12.66 -0.48
N GLU A 121 -15.65 13.13 0.77
CA GLU A 121 -16.76 14.01 1.17
C GLU A 121 -16.73 15.37 0.46
N PHE A 122 -15.55 15.84 0.05
CA PHE A 122 -15.40 17.09 -0.70
C PHE A 122 -15.58 16.93 -2.22
N ILE A 123 -15.75 15.70 -2.72
CA ILE A 123 -15.91 15.44 -4.15
C ILE A 123 -17.41 15.48 -4.48
N PRO A 124 -17.88 16.40 -5.36
CA PRO A 124 -19.26 16.41 -5.81
C PRO A 124 -19.69 15.07 -6.42
N VAL A 125 -20.90 14.64 -6.11
CA VAL A 125 -21.42 13.32 -6.56
C VAL A 125 -21.36 13.18 -8.09
N GLU A 126 -21.58 14.28 -8.82
CA GLU A 126 -21.53 14.34 -10.28
C GLU A 126 -20.12 14.04 -10.82
N LEU A 127 -19.07 14.38 -10.06
CA LEU A 127 -17.69 14.10 -10.44
C LEU A 127 -17.29 12.66 -10.17
N MET A 128 -17.93 12.00 -9.20
CA MET A 128 -17.61 10.61 -8.85
C MET A 128 -17.77 9.64 -10.02
N GLY A 129 -18.81 9.85 -10.83
CA GLY A 129 -19.13 9.01 -12.00
C GLY A 129 -18.59 9.55 -13.33
N ARG A 130 -17.95 10.72 -13.34
CA ARG A 130 -17.48 11.37 -14.55
C ARG A 130 -16.03 10.96 -14.87
N LYS A 131 -15.79 10.62 -16.14
CA LYS A 131 -14.41 10.46 -16.65
C LYS A 131 -13.84 11.83 -17.04
N SER A 132 -12.69 12.15 -16.48
CA SER A 132 -11.92 13.32 -16.92
C SER A 132 -11.28 13.06 -18.29
N PRO A 133 -11.04 14.10 -19.11
CA PRO A 133 -10.37 13.93 -20.40
C PRO A 133 -9.02 13.23 -20.27
N GLY A 134 -8.80 12.20 -21.09
CA GLY A 134 -7.56 11.39 -21.05
C GLY A 134 -7.54 10.28 -19.99
N GLU A 135 -8.53 10.22 -19.10
CA GLU A 135 -8.59 9.20 -18.06
C GLU A 135 -9.38 7.97 -18.51
N THR A 136 -8.91 6.80 -18.06
CA THR A 136 -9.58 5.53 -18.36
C THR A 136 -10.64 5.16 -17.34
N ARG A 137 -10.57 5.74 -16.12
CA ARG A 137 -11.42 5.42 -14.98
C ARG A 137 -12.06 6.66 -14.37
N THR A 138 -13.21 6.45 -13.76
CA THR A 138 -13.88 7.41 -12.86
C THR A 138 -13.36 7.27 -11.44
N ILE A 139 -13.58 8.28 -10.60
CA ILE A 139 -13.27 8.18 -9.15
C ILE A 139 -14.02 7.01 -8.50
N ARG A 140 -15.31 6.84 -8.83
CA ARG A 140 -16.12 5.70 -8.37
C ARG A 140 -15.46 4.35 -8.69
N GLU A 141 -14.98 4.16 -9.91
CA GLU A 141 -14.32 2.92 -10.34
C GLU A 141 -13.00 2.68 -9.58
N VAL A 142 -12.24 3.75 -9.30
CA VAL A 142 -11.01 3.66 -8.51
C VAL A 142 -11.30 3.24 -7.07
N VAL A 143 -12.30 3.85 -6.43
CA VAL A 143 -12.72 3.51 -5.05
C VAL A 143 -13.19 2.07 -4.95
N LEU A 144 -14.06 1.61 -5.85
CA LEU A 144 -14.53 0.23 -5.86
C LEU A 144 -13.40 -0.77 -6.13
N ARG A 145 -12.46 -0.40 -7.02
CA ARG A 145 -11.25 -1.21 -7.26
C ARG A 145 -10.39 -1.31 -6.02
N ALA A 146 -10.22 -0.21 -5.28
CA ALA A 146 -9.45 -0.21 -4.03
C ALA A 146 -10.00 -1.28 -3.06
N ALA A 147 -11.29 -1.22 -2.76
CA ALA A 147 -11.94 -2.18 -1.86
C ALA A 147 -11.83 -3.63 -2.37
N ARG A 148 -12.09 -3.87 -3.67
CA ARG A 148 -11.97 -5.22 -4.26
C ARG A 148 -10.55 -5.79 -4.18
N THR A 149 -9.55 -4.95 -4.43
CA THR A 149 -8.14 -5.38 -4.38
C THR A 149 -7.71 -5.71 -2.94
N GLU A 150 -8.17 -4.95 -1.96
CA GLU A 150 -7.91 -5.22 -0.55
C GLU A 150 -8.48 -6.59 -0.12
N LEU A 151 -9.73 -6.90 -0.51
CA LEU A 151 -10.34 -8.21 -0.26
C LEU A 151 -9.61 -9.34 -0.99
N LEU A 152 -9.17 -9.08 -2.24
CA LEU A 152 -8.37 -10.03 -3.00
C LEU A 152 -7.05 -10.34 -2.29
N TYR A 153 -6.36 -9.33 -1.73
CA TYR A 153 -5.12 -9.56 -1.00
C TYR A 153 -5.31 -10.42 0.24
N LEU A 154 -6.41 -10.24 0.99
CA LEU A 154 -6.73 -11.12 2.11
C LEU A 154 -6.93 -12.57 1.65
N ASN A 155 -7.61 -12.78 0.52
CA ASN A 155 -7.82 -14.11 -0.04
C ASN A 155 -6.56 -14.78 -0.59
N LYS A 156 -5.47 -14.02 -0.85
CA LYS A 156 -4.15 -14.60 -1.15
C LYS A 156 -3.54 -15.37 0.04
N LEU A 157 -4.03 -15.16 1.25
CA LEU A 157 -3.68 -15.93 2.44
C LEU A 157 -4.79 -16.90 2.88
N ASP A 158 -5.69 -17.26 1.97
CA ASP A 158 -6.78 -18.22 2.18
C ASP A 158 -7.74 -17.84 3.33
N LEU A 159 -7.96 -16.54 3.53
CA LEU A 159 -8.80 -16.04 4.61
C LEU A 159 -10.30 -16.11 4.33
N ASN A 160 -10.71 -16.66 3.19
CA ASN A 160 -12.10 -16.88 2.79
C ASN A 160 -12.98 -15.64 2.98
N VAL A 161 -12.49 -14.49 2.53
CA VAL A 161 -13.24 -13.23 2.60
C VAL A 161 -14.29 -13.21 1.50
N PRO A 162 -15.55 -12.89 1.81
CA PRO A 162 -16.58 -12.81 0.79
C PRO A 162 -16.30 -11.68 -0.21
N PRO A 163 -16.70 -11.85 -1.48
CA PRO A 163 -16.53 -10.82 -2.48
C PRO A 163 -17.40 -9.58 -2.14
N LEU A 164 -16.97 -8.44 -2.63
CA LEU A 164 -17.77 -7.23 -2.56
C LEU A 164 -19.04 -7.39 -3.39
N PRO A 165 -20.22 -7.01 -2.88
CA PRO A 165 -21.45 -6.99 -3.67
C PRO A 165 -21.30 -6.14 -4.94
N ASP A 166 -21.92 -6.59 -6.06
CA ASP A 166 -21.78 -5.93 -7.35
C ASP A 166 -22.38 -4.51 -7.37
N ASP A 167 -23.42 -4.29 -6.59
CA ASP A 167 -24.15 -3.03 -6.43
C ASP A 167 -23.65 -2.15 -5.28
N ALA A 168 -22.54 -2.53 -4.63
CA ALA A 168 -22.01 -1.80 -3.48
C ALA A 168 -21.77 -0.32 -3.82
N ALA A 169 -22.22 0.57 -2.93
CA ALA A 169 -21.85 1.97 -3.00
C ALA A 169 -20.36 2.15 -2.64
N PRO A 170 -19.66 3.14 -3.21
CA PRO A 170 -18.23 3.32 -3.00
C PRO A 170 -17.78 3.39 -1.53
N ILE A 171 -18.51 4.14 -0.71
CA ILE A 171 -18.18 4.29 0.71
C ILE A 171 -18.46 3.00 1.47
N ASP A 172 -19.59 2.33 1.20
CA ASP A 172 -19.94 1.05 1.83
C ASP A 172 -18.89 -0.02 1.47
N ALA A 173 -18.39 -0.01 0.23
CA ALA A 173 -17.32 -0.89 -0.22
C ALA A 173 -16.03 -0.70 0.58
N LEU A 174 -15.63 0.56 0.83
CA LEU A 174 -14.45 0.89 1.64
C LEU A 174 -14.64 0.50 3.10
N GLN A 175 -15.82 0.71 3.67
CA GLN A 175 -16.14 0.32 5.05
C GLN A 175 -16.11 -1.20 5.19
N PHE A 176 -16.72 -1.92 4.25
CA PHE A 176 -16.70 -3.37 4.24
C PHE A 176 -15.28 -3.93 4.16
N SER A 177 -14.45 -3.45 3.23
CA SER A 177 -13.06 -3.92 3.13
C SER A 177 -12.24 -3.59 4.38
N GLN A 178 -12.44 -2.42 4.97
CA GLN A 178 -11.80 -2.03 6.23
C GLN A 178 -12.17 -2.98 7.39
N GLU A 179 -13.44 -3.32 7.52
CA GLU A 179 -13.90 -4.27 8.54
C GLU A 179 -13.23 -5.63 8.36
N GLN A 180 -13.19 -6.14 7.11
CA GLN A 180 -12.56 -7.42 6.81
C GLN A 180 -11.06 -7.41 7.16
N ILE A 181 -10.33 -6.33 6.82
CA ILE A 181 -8.91 -6.19 7.13
C ILE A 181 -8.70 -6.11 8.64
N THR A 182 -9.43 -5.23 9.33
CA THR A 182 -9.25 -5.00 10.76
C THR A 182 -9.52 -6.26 11.58
N THR A 183 -10.56 -7.02 11.21
CA THR A 183 -10.93 -8.24 11.89
C THR A 183 -9.91 -9.37 11.69
N ARG A 184 -9.30 -9.47 10.51
CA ARG A 184 -8.47 -10.63 10.14
C ARG A 184 -6.98 -10.41 10.35
N LEU A 185 -6.49 -9.19 10.18
CA LEU A 185 -5.03 -8.95 10.21
C LEU A 185 -4.42 -9.29 11.57
N MET A 186 -5.13 -9.00 12.67
CA MET A 186 -4.67 -9.38 14.02
C MET A 186 -4.59 -10.90 14.22
N GLY A 187 -5.42 -11.67 13.52
CA GLY A 187 -5.37 -13.14 13.54
C GLY A 187 -4.17 -13.74 12.80
N LEU A 188 -3.41 -12.91 12.06
CA LEU A 188 -2.21 -13.30 11.33
C LEU A 188 -0.91 -13.00 12.08
N VAL A 189 -0.99 -12.45 13.30
CA VAL A 189 0.18 -12.19 14.14
C VAL A 189 0.86 -13.51 14.48
N GLU A 190 2.19 -13.53 14.38
CA GLU A 190 3.05 -14.69 14.58
C GLU A 190 2.78 -15.89 13.66
N ASN A 191 1.94 -15.72 12.65
CA ASN A 191 1.66 -16.74 11.66
C ASN A 191 2.78 -16.81 10.61
N PRO A 192 3.55 -17.91 10.51
CA PRO A 192 4.66 -18.06 9.57
C PRO A 192 4.20 -18.50 8.18
N VAL A 193 2.90 -18.43 7.88
CA VAL A 193 2.36 -18.92 6.61
C VAL A 193 2.96 -18.20 5.41
N VAL A 194 3.40 -18.99 4.44
CA VAL A 194 3.77 -18.52 3.10
C VAL A 194 3.02 -19.40 2.10
N LEU A 195 2.22 -18.79 1.25
CA LEU A 195 1.44 -19.45 0.22
C LEU A 195 1.89 -18.99 -1.16
N GLU A 196 1.87 -19.90 -2.13
CA GLU A 196 2.03 -19.55 -3.53
C GLU A 196 0.64 -19.52 -4.19
N VAL A 197 0.25 -18.33 -4.69
CA VAL A 197 -1.02 -18.13 -5.38
C VAL A 197 -0.76 -17.39 -6.68
N ASP A 198 -1.20 -17.96 -7.80
CA ASP A 198 -1.00 -17.39 -9.13
C ASP A 198 0.49 -17.14 -9.48
N ARG A 199 1.38 -18.02 -9.05
CA ARG A 199 2.85 -17.95 -9.21
C ARG A 199 3.49 -16.79 -8.43
N GLU A 200 2.85 -16.31 -7.41
CA GLU A 200 3.32 -15.26 -6.52
C GLU A 200 3.31 -15.76 -5.08
N LEU A 201 4.43 -15.56 -4.35
CA LEU A 201 4.49 -15.88 -2.93
C LEU A 201 3.80 -14.79 -2.12
N TRP A 202 3.03 -15.21 -1.12
CA TRP A 202 2.31 -14.35 -0.19
C TRP A 202 2.58 -14.76 1.25
N SER A 203 2.80 -13.75 2.10
CA SER A 203 2.92 -13.89 3.55
C SER A 203 2.16 -12.76 4.26
N CYS A 204 2.01 -12.87 5.58
CA CYS A 204 1.36 -11.83 6.37
C CYS A 204 2.10 -10.48 6.26
N ARG A 205 3.44 -10.51 6.21
CA ARG A 205 4.27 -9.32 6.09
C ARG A 205 4.15 -8.66 4.70
N LYS A 206 4.21 -9.45 3.64
CA LYS A 206 3.94 -8.95 2.28
C LYS A 206 2.53 -8.39 2.16
N LEU A 207 1.52 -9.08 2.70
CA LEU A 207 0.14 -8.58 2.72
C LEU A 207 0.07 -7.20 3.35
N ALA A 208 0.64 -7.01 4.55
CA ALA A 208 0.65 -5.74 5.27
C ALA A 208 1.28 -4.61 4.42
N ARG A 209 2.46 -4.87 3.83
CA ARG A 209 3.15 -3.93 2.96
C ARG A 209 2.32 -3.56 1.74
N ARG A 210 1.70 -4.54 1.10
CA ARG A 210 0.88 -4.35 -0.11
C ARG A 210 -0.42 -3.60 0.17
N LEU A 211 -1.08 -3.83 1.30
CA LEU A 211 -2.29 -3.10 1.70
C LEU A 211 -2.00 -1.61 1.84
N LEU A 212 -0.98 -1.24 2.59
CA LEU A 212 -0.66 0.17 2.84
C LEU A 212 -0.21 0.90 1.58
N TRP A 213 0.64 0.26 0.77
CA TRP A 213 1.06 0.80 -0.52
C TRP A 213 -0.13 1.00 -1.46
N HIS A 214 -0.96 -0.03 -1.62
CA HIS A 214 -2.11 0.02 -2.51
C HIS A 214 -3.06 1.15 -2.13
N GLN A 215 -3.42 1.25 -0.84
CA GLN A 215 -4.32 2.30 -0.37
C GLN A 215 -3.74 3.70 -0.65
N ARG A 216 -2.45 3.93 -0.39
CA ARG A 216 -1.81 5.22 -0.68
C ARG A 216 -1.85 5.56 -2.17
N VAL A 217 -1.50 4.61 -3.03
CA VAL A 217 -1.57 4.80 -4.49
C VAL A 217 -2.99 5.14 -4.96
N GLN A 218 -4.04 4.52 -4.36
CA GLN A 218 -5.42 4.87 -4.71
C GLN A 218 -5.82 6.26 -4.21
N ILE A 219 -5.37 6.67 -3.02
CA ILE A 219 -5.58 8.04 -2.52
C ILE A 219 -4.97 9.06 -3.49
N ASP A 220 -3.74 8.85 -3.93
CA ASP A 220 -3.04 9.75 -4.85
C ASP A 220 -3.72 9.78 -6.23
N GLU A 221 -4.19 8.62 -6.74
CA GLU A 221 -4.97 8.54 -7.98
C GLU A 221 -6.30 9.32 -7.87
N ILE A 222 -7.03 9.18 -6.76
CA ILE A 222 -8.29 9.90 -6.52
C ILE A 222 -8.05 11.40 -6.42
N LYS A 223 -7.03 11.86 -5.68
CA LYS A 223 -6.66 13.28 -5.59
C LYS A 223 -6.38 13.86 -6.97
N ARG A 224 -5.60 13.14 -7.78
CA ARG A 224 -5.28 13.54 -9.15
C ARG A 224 -6.53 13.63 -10.03
N LEU A 225 -7.43 12.64 -9.97
CA LEU A 225 -8.68 12.64 -10.74
C LEU A 225 -9.64 13.75 -10.30
N ALA A 226 -9.63 14.11 -9.04
CA ALA A 226 -10.43 15.20 -8.47
C ALA A 226 -9.82 16.59 -8.71
N GLY A 227 -8.62 16.68 -9.30
CA GLY A 227 -7.89 17.94 -9.47
C GLY A 227 -7.42 18.56 -8.15
N MET A 228 -7.27 17.76 -7.12
CA MET A 228 -6.73 18.20 -5.83
C MET A 228 -5.20 18.28 -5.88
N PRO A 229 -4.58 19.23 -5.14
CA PRO A 229 -3.13 19.28 -5.07
C PRO A 229 -2.59 17.97 -4.52
N GLY A 230 -1.52 17.43 -5.15
CA GLY A 230 -0.78 16.28 -4.64
C GLY A 230 -0.11 16.60 -3.29
N ALA A 231 0.08 15.58 -2.48
CA ALA A 231 0.87 15.68 -1.25
C ALA A 231 2.37 15.73 -1.58
#